data_a8e3a29330aae4d6f0a58a3bf4ffeb77
#
_entry.id   a8e3a29330aae4d6f0a58a3bf4ffeb77
#
_cell.length_a   1.000
_cell.length_b   1.000
_cell.length_c   1.000
_cell.angle_alpha   90.00
_cell.angle_beta   90.00
_cell.angle_gamma   90.00
#
_symmetry.space_group_name_H-M   'P 1'
#
loop_
_entity.id
_entity.type
_entity.pdbx_description
1 polymer ?
#
loop_
_entity_poly.entity_id
_entity_poly.type
_entity_poly.pdbx_seq_one_letter_code
_entity_poly.pdbx_strand_id
1 'polypeptide(L)'
;ELIIVNSRMSVYQQVSQQIRAIFLRYTDLIEPLSLDEAYLDVTDSPLFFGSATLIAEQIRSDIYNELNLTASAGIAPNKFLAKIASDENKPNGQCVVAPDHVSAFVANLALKKIPGIGPKTSEKLKAFGFENCADVRASSVAKLHTIVGKFANALYQRSFGIDDRALETKRVRKSLAIETTMAEDLDSIEQCQAILSSLFSKLKLRLAKHDHREISKQTVKIKFADFQQTTVDIQSSDCHEDIFIALLQKAMTRANNRKVRLIGLSLGFASQQSNDKQSQLALF
;
A
#
# COMPACT_ATOMS: atom_id res chain seq x y z
N GLU A 1 19.69 -20.74 -16.76
CA GLU A 1 20.56 -19.82 -16.01
C GLU A 1 19.73 -18.63 -15.53
N LEU A 2 19.79 -18.29 -14.23
CA LEU A 2 19.07 -17.15 -13.66
C LEU A 2 19.94 -15.90 -13.74
N ILE A 3 19.43 -14.84 -14.40
CA ILE A 3 20.09 -13.53 -14.47
C ILE A 3 19.40 -12.58 -13.49
N ILE A 4 20.15 -12.09 -12.50
CA ILE A 4 19.65 -11.14 -11.51
C ILE A 4 20.10 -9.72 -11.91
N VAL A 5 19.15 -8.81 -12.09
CA VAL A 5 19.40 -7.40 -12.39
C VAL A 5 18.97 -6.52 -11.22
N ASN A 6 19.76 -5.50 -10.92
CA ASN A 6 19.40 -4.52 -9.89
C ASN A 6 18.19 -3.69 -10.30
N SER A 7 17.26 -3.45 -9.36
CA SER A 7 16.13 -2.56 -9.57
C SER A 7 16.59 -1.11 -9.72
N ARG A 8 15.94 -0.36 -10.64
CA ARG A 8 16.24 1.07 -10.91
C ARG A 8 15.09 1.95 -10.45
N MET A 9 14.89 2.04 -9.14
CA MET A 9 13.73 2.69 -8.52
C MET A 9 13.52 4.15 -8.98
N SER A 10 14.60 4.90 -9.24
CA SER A 10 14.51 6.26 -9.78
C SER A 10 13.88 6.32 -11.17
N VAL A 11 14.21 5.36 -12.03
CA VAL A 11 13.60 5.24 -13.37
C VAL A 11 12.11 4.91 -13.23
N TYR A 12 11.75 3.97 -12.35
CA TYR A 12 10.35 3.62 -12.13
C TYR A 12 9.53 4.80 -11.61
N GLN A 13 10.10 5.63 -10.73
CA GLN A 13 9.45 6.86 -10.27
C GLN A 13 9.25 7.87 -11.39
N GLN A 14 10.23 8.06 -12.27
CA GLN A 14 10.10 8.94 -13.43
C GLN A 14 9.00 8.48 -14.39
N VAL A 15 9.00 7.20 -14.73
CA VAL A 15 7.96 6.62 -15.61
C VAL A 15 6.58 6.73 -14.97
N SER A 16 6.47 6.47 -13.67
CA SER A 16 5.22 6.65 -12.93
C SER A 16 4.69 8.10 -13.01
N GLN A 17 5.59 9.10 -12.94
CA GLN A 17 5.21 10.50 -13.11
C GLN A 17 4.72 10.80 -14.54
N GLN A 18 5.36 10.23 -15.57
CA GLN A 18 4.92 10.36 -16.96
C GLN A 18 3.54 9.73 -17.17
N ILE A 19 3.30 8.53 -16.65
CA ILE A 19 1.98 7.88 -16.69
C ILE A 19 0.93 8.74 -15.97
N ARG A 20 1.27 9.32 -14.82
CA ARG A 20 0.36 10.23 -14.11
C ARG A 20 0.04 11.50 -14.92
N ALA A 21 0.99 12.04 -15.67
CA ALA A 21 0.74 13.16 -16.58
C ALA A 21 -0.24 12.79 -17.71
N ILE A 22 -0.20 11.53 -18.18
CA ILE A 22 -1.20 11.02 -19.12
C ILE A 22 -2.59 10.96 -18.44
N PHE A 23 -2.70 10.40 -17.24
CA PHE A 23 -3.96 10.33 -16.51
C PHE A 23 -4.62 11.70 -16.30
N LEU A 24 -3.83 12.73 -15.99
CA LEU A 24 -4.29 14.11 -15.78
C LEU A 24 -4.94 14.76 -17.01
N ARG A 25 -4.78 14.19 -18.22
CA ARG A 25 -5.48 14.63 -19.43
C ARG A 25 -6.97 14.23 -19.43
N TYR A 26 -7.32 13.25 -18.58
CA TYR A 26 -8.64 12.62 -18.55
C TYR A 26 -9.42 12.94 -17.28
N THR A 27 -8.75 13.10 -16.15
CA THR A 27 -9.36 13.47 -14.87
C THR A 27 -8.32 13.97 -13.88
N ASP A 28 -8.73 14.90 -13.00
CA ASP A 28 -7.95 15.34 -11.83
C ASP A 28 -8.17 14.43 -10.61
N LEU A 29 -9.20 13.58 -10.64
CA LEU A 29 -9.56 12.68 -9.56
C LEU A 29 -8.76 11.37 -9.67
N ILE A 30 -7.51 11.41 -9.22
CA ILE A 30 -6.57 10.29 -9.29
C ILE A 30 -6.14 9.90 -7.87
N GLU A 31 -6.32 8.63 -7.50
CA GLU A 31 -5.78 8.01 -6.28
C GLU A 31 -4.66 7.04 -6.64
N PRO A 32 -3.37 7.41 -6.47
CA PRO A 32 -2.26 6.49 -6.66
C PRO A 32 -2.24 5.41 -5.56
N LEU A 33 -2.16 4.15 -5.94
CA LEU A 33 -1.97 3.01 -5.03
C LEU A 33 -0.50 2.64 -4.87
N SER A 34 0.23 2.64 -5.99
CA SER A 34 1.67 2.34 -6.09
C SER A 34 2.30 3.20 -7.18
N LEU A 35 3.50 2.84 -7.65
CA LEU A 35 4.12 3.50 -8.80
C LEU A 35 3.46 3.14 -10.13
N ASP A 36 2.79 2.00 -10.20
CA ASP A 36 2.23 1.38 -11.41
C ASP A 36 0.71 1.18 -11.35
N GLU A 37 0.06 1.57 -10.26
CA GLU A 37 -1.38 1.44 -10.08
C GLU A 37 -2.03 2.73 -9.60
N ALA A 38 -3.18 3.07 -10.18
CA ALA A 38 -4.03 4.17 -9.72
C ALA A 38 -5.51 3.88 -9.97
N TYR A 39 -6.39 4.47 -9.14
CA TYR A 39 -7.79 4.66 -9.49
C TYR A 39 -7.98 6.03 -10.11
N LEU A 40 -8.84 6.09 -11.11
CA LEU A 40 -9.28 7.30 -11.78
C LEU A 40 -10.80 7.38 -11.69
N ASP A 41 -11.33 8.50 -11.24
CA ASP A 41 -12.77 8.76 -11.34
C ASP A 41 -13.01 9.59 -12.60
N VAL A 42 -13.77 9.04 -13.52
CA VAL A 42 -14.13 9.66 -14.80
C VAL A 42 -15.65 9.84 -14.95
N THR A 43 -16.38 9.75 -13.82
CA THR A 43 -17.85 9.81 -13.79
C THR A 43 -18.40 11.04 -14.50
N ASP A 44 -17.81 12.22 -14.23
CA ASP A 44 -18.26 13.49 -14.80
C ASP A 44 -17.42 13.94 -16.01
N SER A 45 -16.62 13.04 -16.60
CA SER A 45 -15.80 13.38 -17.76
C SER A 45 -16.65 13.52 -19.01
N PRO A 46 -16.57 14.66 -19.75
CA PRO A 46 -17.26 14.83 -21.01
C PRO A 46 -16.55 14.11 -22.18
N LEU A 47 -15.34 13.62 -21.96
CA LEU A 47 -14.53 12.97 -22.99
C LEU A 47 -15.19 11.68 -23.46
N PHE A 48 -15.08 11.40 -24.75
CA PHE A 48 -15.61 10.17 -25.37
C PHE A 48 -17.09 9.93 -25.02
N PHE A 49 -17.89 11.00 -25.01
CA PHE A 49 -19.33 10.96 -24.68
C PHE A 49 -19.61 10.39 -23.28
N GLY A 50 -18.70 10.57 -22.33
CA GLY A 50 -18.82 10.04 -20.97
C GLY A 50 -18.54 8.53 -20.85
N SER A 51 -17.97 7.90 -21.88
CA SER A 51 -17.69 6.47 -21.86
C SER A 51 -16.39 6.16 -21.11
N ALA A 52 -16.47 5.67 -19.88
CA ALA A 52 -15.31 5.21 -19.11
C ALA A 52 -14.53 4.10 -19.84
N THR A 53 -15.21 3.27 -20.63
CA THR A 53 -14.59 2.21 -21.45
C THR A 53 -13.66 2.79 -22.51
N LEU A 54 -14.14 3.79 -23.27
CA LEU A 54 -13.34 4.44 -24.31
C LEU A 54 -12.23 5.31 -23.72
N ILE A 55 -12.48 5.97 -22.59
CA ILE A 55 -11.43 6.70 -21.84
C ILE A 55 -10.31 5.75 -21.44
N ALA A 56 -10.62 4.59 -20.87
CA ALA A 56 -9.62 3.61 -20.47
C ALA A 56 -8.83 3.05 -21.66
N GLU A 57 -9.50 2.81 -22.80
CA GLU A 57 -8.84 2.38 -24.03
C GLU A 57 -7.84 3.43 -24.54
N GLN A 58 -8.27 4.71 -24.56
CA GLN A 58 -7.39 5.79 -25.00
C GLN A 58 -6.21 6.00 -24.04
N ILE A 59 -6.40 5.95 -22.73
CA ILE A 59 -5.32 6.02 -21.75
C ILE A 59 -4.28 4.91 -21.99
N ARG A 60 -4.72 3.68 -22.23
CA ARG A 60 -3.83 2.56 -22.52
C ARG A 60 -3.08 2.73 -23.83
N SER A 61 -3.73 3.27 -24.84
CA SER A 61 -3.12 3.63 -26.12
C SER A 61 -2.07 4.72 -25.96
N ASP A 62 -2.35 5.77 -25.20
CA ASP A 62 -1.39 6.86 -24.94
C ASP A 62 -0.15 6.36 -24.17
N ILE A 63 -0.35 5.53 -23.15
CA ILE A 63 0.77 4.92 -22.41
C ILE A 63 1.64 4.10 -23.36
N TYR A 64 1.05 3.33 -24.26
CA TYR A 64 1.81 2.54 -25.22
C TYR A 64 2.56 3.42 -26.23
N ASN A 65 1.91 4.40 -26.80
CA ASN A 65 2.48 5.26 -27.85
C ASN A 65 3.57 6.18 -27.32
N GLU A 66 3.43 6.70 -26.08
CA GLU A 66 4.37 7.68 -25.52
C GLU A 66 5.50 7.01 -24.73
N LEU A 67 5.24 5.89 -24.08
CA LEU A 67 6.19 5.26 -23.15
C LEU A 67 6.63 3.86 -23.56
N ASN A 68 6.03 3.31 -24.59
CA ASN A 68 6.25 1.93 -25.07
C ASN A 68 6.02 0.88 -23.94
N LEU A 69 5.01 1.14 -23.10
CA LEU A 69 4.58 0.27 -22.03
C LEU A 69 3.13 -0.17 -22.24
N THR A 70 2.81 -1.36 -21.79
CA THR A 70 1.42 -1.83 -21.77
C THR A 70 0.77 -1.58 -20.42
N ALA A 71 -0.53 -1.32 -20.43
CA ALA A 71 -1.35 -1.19 -19.23
C ALA A 71 -2.62 -2.05 -19.37
N SER A 72 -3.16 -2.48 -18.21
CA SER A 72 -4.47 -3.14 -18.14
C SER A 72 -5.42 -2.29 -17.32
N ALA A 73 -6.70 -2.25 -17.68
CA ALA A 73 -7.71 -1.43 -17.02
C ALA A 73 -8.91 -2.26 -16.57
N GLY A 74 -9.45 -1.90 -15.42
CA GLY A 74 -10.76 -2.37 -14.94
C GLY A 74 -11.72 -1.20 -14.85
N ILE A 75 -12.86 -1.30 -15.49
CA ILE A 75 -13.91 -0.29 -15.51
C ILE A 75 -15.11 -0.81 -14.71
N ALA A 76 -15.46 -0.13 -13.63
CA ALA A 76 -16.48 -0.60 -12.72
C ALA A 76 -17.08 0.56 -11.90
N PRO A 77 -18.25 0.36 -11.24
CA PRO A 77 -18.90 1.41 -10.44
C PRO A 77 -18.14 1.83 -9.19
N ASN A 78 -17.17 1.04 -8.70
CA ASN A 78 -16.40 1.34 -7.50
C ASN A 78 -14.98 0.78 -7.54
N LYS A 79 -14.13 1.24 -6.60
CA LYS A 79 -12.71 0.90 -6.53
C LYS A 79 -12.45 -0.60 -6.37
N PHE A 80 -13.24 -1.26 -5.55
CA PHE A 80 -13.10 -2.70 -5.30
C PHE A 80 -13.26 -3.52 -6.58
N LEU A 81 -14.32 -3.27 -7.32
CA LEU A 81 -14.62 -3.98 -8.57
C LEU A 81 -13.63 -3.61 -9.68
N ALA A 82 -13.28 -2.31 -9.81
CA ALA A 82 -12.31 -1.86 -10.79
C ALA A 82 -10.94 -2.54 -10.60
N LYS A 83 -10.47 -2.67 -9.34
CA LYS A 83 -9.20 -3.36 -9.04
C LYS A 83 -9.22 -4.82 -9.48
N ILE A 84 -10.29 -5.55 -9.22
CA ILE A 84 -10.41 -6.95 -9.62
C ILE A 84 -10.53 -7.07 -11.14
N ALA A 85 -11.40 -6.25 -11.75
CA ALA A 85 -11.59 -6.24 -13.20
C ALA A 85 -10.29 -5.97 -13.96
N SER A 86 -9.40 -5.10 -13.41
CA SER A 86 -8.11 -4.83 -14.05
C SER A 86 -7.19 -6.05 -14.17
N ASP A 87 -7.41 -7.10 -13.36
CA ASP A 87 -6.61 -8.31 -13.37
C ASP A 87 -7.19 -9.42 -14.28
N GLU A 88 -8.48 -9.32 -14.70
CA GLU A 88 -9.16 -10.39 -15.45
C GLU A 88 -8.61 -10.59 -16.86
N ASN A 89 -8.25 -9.50 -17.55
CA ASN A 89 -7.78 -9.52 -18.93
C ASN A 89 -6.31 -9.08 -19.06
N LYS A 90 -5.47 -9.35 -18.06
CA LYS A 90 -4.01 -9.15 -18.17
C LYS A 90 -3.37 -10.21 -19.07
N PRO A 91 -2.30 -9.88 -19.84
CA PRO A 91 -1.70 -8.56 -19.99
C PRO A 91 -2.42 -7.70 -21.06
N ASN A 92 -2.19 -6.39 -21.01
CA ASN A 92 -2.62 -5.41 -22.02
C ASN A 92 -4.09 -5.50 -22.43
N GLY A 93 -4.96 -5.76 -21.47
CA GLY A 93 -6.40 -5.88 -21.69
C GLY A 93 -7.21 -4.94 -20.81
N GLN A 94 -8.51 -4.87 -21.06
CA GLN A 94 -9.44 -4.21 -20.15
C GLN A 94 -10.68 -5.07 -19.92
N CYS A 95 -11.28 -4.92 -18.74
CA CYS A 95 -12.50 -5.61 -18.35
C CYS A 95 -13.49 -4.60 -17.80
N VAL A 96 -14.73 -4.71 -18.26
CA VAL A 96 -15.85 -3.83 -17.85
C VAL A 96 -16.80 -4.62 -16.98
N VAL A 97 -17.10 -4.11 -15.79
CA VAL A 97 -18.15 -4.61 -14.90
C VAL A 97 -19.24 -3.55 -14.81
N ALA A 98 -20.23 -3.67 -15.69
CA ALA A 98 -21.38 -2.76 -15.72
C ALA A 98 -22.24 -2.92 -14.43
N PRO A 99 -22.98 -1.88 -13.99
CA PRO A 99 -23.75 -1.92 -12.75
C PRO A 99 -24.71 -3.11 -12.63
N ASP A 100 -25.40 -3.47 -13.71
CA ASP A 100 -26.32 -4.60 -13.80
C ASP A 100 -25.61 -5.97 -13.74
N HIS A 101 -24.33 -6.04 -14.08
CA HIS A 101 -23.52 -7.26 -14.03
C HIS A 101 -22.78 -7.47 -12.71
N VAL A 102 -22.78 -6.49 -11.78
CA VAL A 102 -22.04 -6.56 -10.51
C VAL A 102 -22.38 -7.81 -9.71
N SER A 103 -23.68 -8.10 -9.54
CA SER A 103 -24.12 -9.24 -8.72
C SER A 103 -23.62 -10.58 -9.25
N ALA A 104 -23.67 -10.76 -10.58
CA ALA A 104 -23.18 -11.97 -11.25
C ALA A 104 -21.65 -12.06 -11.19
N PHE A 105 -20.96 -10.94 -11.40
CA PHE A 105 -19.48 -10.87 -11.38
C PHE A 105 -18.92 -11.28 -10.01
N VAL A 106 -19.51 -10.79 -8.91
CA VAL A 106 -18.98 -11.10 -7.57
C VAL A 106 -19.49 -12.41 -6.99
N ALA A 107 -20.60 -12.99 -7.48
CA ALA A 107 -21.21 -14.17 -6.87
C ALA A 107 -20.20 -15.33 -6.67
N ASN A 108 -19.46 -15.66 -7.71
CA ASN A 108 -18.47 -16.74 -7.73
C ASN A 108 -17.04 -16.26 -7.52
N LEU A 109 -16.84 -15.00 -7.12
CA LEU A 109 -15.51 -14.44 -6.93
C LEU A 109 -14.81 -15.15 -5.78
N ALA A 110 -13.67 -15.77 -6.07
CA ALA A 110 -12.84 -16.41 -5.06
C ALA A 110 -12.30 -15.37 -4.07
N LEU A 111 -12.42 -15.63 -2.76
CA LEU A 111 -12.05 -14.67 -1.71
C LEU A 111 -10.58 -14.23 -1.78
N LYS A 112 -9.68 -15.08 -2.26
CA LYS A 112 -8.26 -14.73 -2.48
C LYS A 112 -8.03 -13.58 -3.47
N LYS A 113 -9.00 -13.29 -4.36
CA LYS A 113 -8.94 -12.16 -5.29
C LYS A 113 -9.35 -10.82 -4.63
N ILE A 114 -9.96 -10.86 -3.45
CA ILE A 114 -10.41 -9.65 -2.75
C ILE A 114 -9.20 -8.93 -2.14
N PRO A 115 -8.98 -7.64 -2.47
CA PRO A 115 -7.92 -6.85 -1.87
C PRO A 115 -8.01 -6.85 -0.34
N GLY A 116 -6.89 -7.20 0.32
CA GLY A 116 -6.82 -7.38 1.78
C GLY A 116 -6.93 -8.83 2.25
N ILE A 117 -7.24 -9.79 1.38
CA ILE A 117 -7.18 -11.21 1.68
C ILE A 117 -5.88 -11.80 1.13
N GLY A 118 -4.86 -11.85 1.98
CA GLY A 118 -3.62 -12.56 1.67
C GLY A 118 -3.72 -14.07 1.88
N PRO A 119 -2.66 -14.84 1.56
CA PRO A 119 -2.67 -16.32 1.66
C PRO A 119 -3.13 -16.83 3.03
N LYS A 120 -2.57 -16.32 4.13
CA LYS A 120 -2.95 -16.73 5.49
C LYS A 120 -4.43 -16.47 5.82
N THR A 121 -4.97 -15.33 5.38
CA THR A 121 -6.39 -15.01 5.60
C THR A 121 -7.28 -15.90 4.73
N SER A 122 -6.86 -16.16 3.50
CA SER A 122 -7.56 -17.07 2.58
C SER A 122 -7.62 -18.49 3.14
N GLU A 123 -6.50 -19.04 3.62
CA GLU A 123 -6.45 -20.35 4.27
C GLU A 123 -7.34 -20.41 5.50
N LYS A 124 -7.30 -19.36 6.34
CA LYS A 124 -8.17 -19.27 7.53
C LYS A 124 -9.65 -19.27 7.13
N LEU A 125 -10.05 -18.47 6.15
CA LEU A 125 -11.44 -18.44 5.67
C LEU A 125 -11.87 -19.81 5.11
N LYS A 126 -11.01 -20.45 4.32
CA LYS A 126 -11.26 -21.78 3.76
C LYS A 126 -11.47 -22.85 4.84
N ALA A 127 -10.70 -22.81 5.94
CA ALA A 127 -10.86 -23.72 7.07
C ALA A 127 -12.24 -23.58 7.75
N PHE A 128 -12.92 -22.44 7.61
CA PHE A 128 -14.28 -22.19 8.09
C PHE A 128 -15.36 -22.37 7.00
N GLY A 129 -15.00 -22.89 5.83
CA GLY A 129 -15.93 -23.16 4.72
C GLY A 129 -16.25 -21.96 3.84
N PHE A 130 -15.40 -20.91 3.83
CA PHE A 130 -15.58 -19.73 2.97
C PHE A 130 -14.55 -19.75 1.84
N GLU A 131 -14.97 -19.98 0.61
CA GLU A 131 -14.10 -19.98 -0.58
C GLU A 131 -14.41 -18.84 -1.55
N ASN A 132 -15.67 -18.41 -1.63
CA ASN A 132 -16.15 -17.39 -2.56
C ASN A 132 -17.11 -16.39 -1.89
N CYS A 133 -17.55 -15.38 -2.61
CA CYS A 133 -18.47 -14.37 -2.11
C CYS A 133 -19.87 -14.93 -1.76
N ALA A 134 -20.34 -15.97 -2.44
CA ALA A 134 -21.64 -16.57 -2.12
C ALA A 134 -21.62 -17.20 -0.71
N ASP A 135 -20.51 -17.85 -0.33
CA ASP A 135 -20.35 -18.39 1.03
C ASP A 135 -20.41 -17.28 2.09
N VAL A 136 -19.79 -16.15 1.80
CA VAL A 136 -19.78 -14.96 2.69
C VAL A 136 -21.19 -14.41 2.84
N ARG A 137 -21.94 -14.27 1.72
CA ARG A 137 -23.35 -13.79 1.74
C ARG A 137 -24.27 -14.67 2.54
N ALA A 138 -24.08 -15.98 2.48
CA ALA A 138 -24.86 -16.96 3.23
C ALA A 138 -24.58 -16.96 4.74
N SER A 139 -23.60 -16.17 5.19
CA SER A 139 -23.17 -16.08 6.58
C SER A 139 -23.63 -14.79 7.25
N SER A 140 -23.16 -14.56 8.46
CA SER A 140 -23.38 -13.31 9.20
C SER A 140 -22.08 -12.56 9.44
N VAL A 141 -22.16 -11.22 9.56
CA VAL A 141 -21.02 -10.38 9.92
C VAL A 141 -20.42 -10.80 11.26
N ALA A 142 -21.25 -11.24 12.23
CA ALA A 142 -20.79 -11.71 13.53
C ALA A 142 -19.87 -12.92 13.40
N LYS A 143 -20.25 -13.94 12.59
CA LYS A 143 -19.40 -15.10 12.33
C LYS A 143 -18.11 -14.72 11.60
N LEU A 144 -18.19 -13.84 10.61
CA LEU A 144 -17.01 -13.34 9.90
C LEU A 144 -16.05 -12.58 10.85
N HIS A 145 -16.62 -11.83 11.81
CA HIS A 145 -15.81 -11.07 12.78
C HIS A 145 -14.93 -11.99 13.65
N THR A 146 -15.39 -13.17 14.02
CA THR A 146 -14.57 -14.13 14.76
C THR A 146 -13.39 -14.68 13.95
N ILE A 147 -13.50 -14.64 12.62
CA ILE A 147 -12.48 -15.17 11.70
C ILE A 147 -11.49 -14.07 11.26
N VAL A 148 -12.00 -12.94 10.78
CA VAL A 148 -11.20 -11.88 10.13
C VAL A 148 -11.21 -10.55 10.90
N GLY A 149 -11.80 -10.51 12.10
CA GLY A 149 -11.83 -9.32 12.96
C GLY A 149 -12.49 -8.11 12.28
N LYS A 150 -11.89 -6.94 12.43
CA LYS A 150 -12.43 -5.67 11.91
C LYS A 150 -12.68 -5.66 10.39
N PHE A 151 -12.09 -6.59 9.64
CA PHE A 151 -12.29 -6.70 8.21
C PHE A 151 -13.64 -7.30 7.81
N ALA A 152 -14.37 -7.92 8.75
CA ALA A 152 -15.63 -8.63 8.51
C ALA A 152 -16.70 -7.79 7.80
N ASN A 153 -16.92 -6.55 8.26
CA ASN A 153 -17.91 -5.65 7.62
C ASN A 153 -17.54 -5.35 6.16
N ALA A 154 -16.29 -5.00 5.91
CA ALA A 154 -15.82 -4.72 4.56
C ALA A 154 -15.91 -5.97 3.66
N LEU A 155 -15.56 -7.14 4.17
CA LEU A 155 -15.66 -8.39 3.43
C LEU A 155 -17.12 -8.72 3.09
N TYR A 156 -18.03 -8.53 4.04
CA TYR A 156 -19.47 -8.79 3.84
C TYR A 156 -20.04 -7.84 2.76
N GLN A 157 -19.77 -6.53 2.85
CA GLN A 157 -20.20 -5.56 1.84
C GLN A 157 -19.62 -5.88 0.45
N ARG A 158 -18.31 -6.16 0.38
CA ARG A 158 -17.64 -6.53 -0.87
C ARG A 158 -18.19 -7.81 -1.49
N SER A 159 -18.70 -8.74 -0.69
CA SER A 159 -19.37 -9.93 -1.24
C SER A 159 -20.62 -9.60 -2.05
N PHE A 160 -21.24 -8.45 -1.83
CA PHE A 160 -22.34 -7.90 -2.63
C PHE A 160 -21.87 -6.92 -3.73
N GLY A 161 -20.57 -6.72 -3.86
CA GLY A 161 -20.00 -5.75 -4.81
C GLY A 161 -20.05 -4.30 -4.31
N ILE A 162 -20.29 -4.07 -3.02
CA ILE A 162 -20.43 -2.74 -2.42
C ILE A 162 -19.08 -2.25 -1.90
N ASP A 163 -18.69 -1.06 -2.32
CA ASP A 163 -17.53 -0.32 -1.82
C ASP A 163 -17.78 1.19 -1.97
N ASP A 164 -18.25 1.83 -0.91
CA ASP A 164 -18.65 3.24 -0.90
C ASP A 164 -17.48 4.20 -0.61
N ARG A 165 -16.23 3.72 -0.63
CA ARG A 165 -15.07 4.57 -0.40
C ARG A 165 -14.85 5.52 -1.56
N ALA A 166 -14.88 6.83 -1.29
CA ALA A 166 -14.47 7.84 -2.25
C ALA A 166 -12.98 7.71 -2.63
N LEU A 167 -12.55 8.34 -3.73
CA LEU A 167 -11.15 8.44 -4.08
C LEU A 167 -10.40 9.35 -3.11
N GLU A 168 -9.24 8.89 -2.63
CA GLU A 168 -8.32 9.65 -1.77
C GLU A 168 -7.21 10.29 -2.63
N THR A 169 -7.50 11.46 -3.20
CA THR A 169 -6.57 12.14 -4.12
C THR A 169 -5.38 12.79 -3.40
N LYS A 170 -5.50 13.04 -2.08
CA LYS A 170 -4.47 13.67 -1.25
C LYS A 170 -4.04 12.75 -0.12
N ARG A 171 -2.99 11.97 -0.36
CA ARG A 171 -2.41 11.10 0.67
C ARG A 171 -1.27 11.80 1.39
N VAL A 172 -1.46 12.07 2.68
CA VAL A 172 -0.40 12.62 3.54
C VAL A 172 0.52 11.49 4.01
N ARG A 173 1.82 11.62 3.72
CA ARG A 173 2.83 10.65 4.18
C ARG A 173 2.90 10.65 5.71
N LYS A 174 2.74 9.48 6.32
CA LYS A 174 2.74 9.31 7.79
C LYS A 174 4.12 8.92 8.35
N SER A 175 4.99 8.39 7.52
CA SER A 175 6.34 7.97 7.92
C SER A 175 7.32 7.98 6.76
N LEU A 176 8.60 8.03 7.08
CA LEU A 176 9.71 7.91 6.15
C LEU A 176 10.64 6.81 6.68
N ALA A 177 10.91 5.79 5.89
CA ALA A 177 11.73 4.66 6.28
C ALA A 177 12.81 4.35 5.24
N ILE A 178 13.90 3.77 5.74
CA ILE A 178 14.95 3.16 4.93
C ILE A 178 15.42 1.89 5.60
N GLU A 179 15.62 0.83 4.84
CA GLU A 179 16.14 -0.42 5.36
C GLU A 179 17.04 -1.09 4.33
N THR A 180 17.92 -1.96 4.80
CA THR A 180 18.76 -2.80 3.96
C THR A 180 18.84 -4.21 4.52
N THR A 181 18.80 -5.19 3.63
CA THR A 181 19.12 -6.58 3.94
C THR A 181 20.57 -6.79 3.55
N MET A 182 21.36 -7.34 4.45
CA MET A 182 22.77 -7.62 4.19
C MET A 182 22.93 -8.89 3.35
N ALA A 183 24.03 -8.94 2.58
CA ALA A 183 24.38 -10.15 1.83
C ALA A 183 24.77 -11.30 2.77
N GLU A 184 25.50 -10.97 3.86
CA GLU A 184 25.87 -11.87 4.94
C GLU A 184 25.30 -11.34 6.26
N ASP A 185 24.78 -12.24 7.10
CA ASP A 185 24.17 -11.86 8.37
C ASP A 185 25.26 -11.39 9.37
N LEU A 186 25.02 -10.22 10.01
CA LEU A 186 25.94 -9.59 10.94
C LEU A 186 25.87 -10.24 12.33
N ASP A 187 27.00 -10.39 12.97
CA ASP A 187 27.14 -11.01 14.29
C ASP A 187 27.62 -10.07 15.39
N SER A 188 28.05 -8.85 15.04
CA SER A 188 28.52 -7.87 16.05
C SER A 188 27.71 -6.57 16.01
N ILE A 189 27.70 -5.87 17.14
CA ILE A 189 27.03 -4.58 17.29
C ILE A 189 27.75 -3.48 16.50
N GLU A 190 29.06 -3.55 16.38
CA GLU A 190 29.89 -2.60 15.65
C GLU A 190 29.57 -2.64 14.14
N GLN A 191 29.43 -3.85 13.57
CA GLN A 191 28.98 -4.03 12.20
C GLN A 191 27.57 -3.43 11.98
N CYS A 192 26.67 -3.69 12.93
CA CYS A 192 25.31 -3.13 12.87
C CYS A 192 25.32 -1.60 12.95
N GLN A 193 26.17 -0.99 13.78
CA GLN A 193 26.32 0.46 13.88
C GLN A 193 26.86 1.08 12.58
N ALA A 194 27.86 0.46 11.96
CA ALA A 194 28.39 0.93 10.67
C ALA A 194 27.30 0.96 9.57
N ILE A 195 26.46 -0.07 9.49
CA ILE A 195 25.30 -0.09 8.59
C ILE A 195 24.28 1.00 8.95
N LEU A 196 24.00 1.17 10.27
CA LEU A 196 23.07 2.19 10.76
C LEU A 196 23.52 3.59 10.31
N SER A 197 24.79 3.96 10.48
CA SER A 197 25.35 5.26 10.11
C SER A 197 25.20 5.53 8.59
N SER A 198 25.46 4.49 7.78
CA SER A 198 25.22 4.58 6.32
C SER A 198 23.75 4.81 6.00
N LEU A 199 22.82 4.11 6.67
CA LEU A 199 21.38 4.29 6.49
C LEU A 199 20.92 5.66 7.00
N PHE A 200 21.45 6.14 8.12
CA PHE A 200 21.13 7.45 8.68
C PHE A 200 21.45 8.58 7.70
N SER A 201 22.62 8.55 7.09
CA SER A 201 23.03 9.53 6.09
C SER A 201 22.05 9.56 4.90
N LYS A 202 21.62 8.39 4.41
CA LYS A 202 20.62 8.27 3.35
C LYS A 202 19.22 8.71 3.81
N LEU A 203 18.86 8.44 5.07
CA LEU A 203 17.58 8.87 5.67
C LEU A 203 17.51 10.40 5.73
N LYS A 204 18.59 11.09 6.14
CA LYS A 204 18.68 12.55 6.15
C LYS A 204 18.48 13.16 4.76
N LEU A 205 19.09 12.57 3.72
CA LEU A 205 18.89 13.01 2.33
C LEU A 205 17.43 12.87 1.87
N ARG A 206 16.75 11.81 2.32
CA ARG A 206 15.32 11.64 2.04
C ARG A 206 14.46 12.61 2.86
N LEU A 207 14.83 12.86 4.11
CA LEU A 207 14.10 13.78 5.00
C LEU A 207 14.11 15.21 4.48
N ALA A 208 15.21 15.68 3.89
CA ALA A 208 15.33 17.01 3.30
C ALA A 208 14.25 17.33 2.24
N LYS A 209 13.65 16.30 1.62
CA LYS A 209 12.50 16.45 0.71
C LYS A 209 11.15 16.58 1.43
N HIS A 210 11.16 16.51 2.76
CA HIS A 210 9.98 16.53 3.64
C HIS A 210 10.22 17.40 4.88
N ASP A 211 11.05 18.46 4.75
CA ASP A 211 11.46 19.38 5.81
C ASP A 211 10.29 20.10 6.48
N HIS A 212 9.17 20.25 5.77
CA HIS A 212 7.91 20.82 6.28
C HIS A 212 7.14 19.87 7.21
N ARG A 213 7.63 18.64 7.44
CA ARG A 213 6.95 17.64 8.28
C ARG A 213 7.60 17.54 9.65
N GLU A 214 6.81 17.74 10.69
CA GLU A 214 7.26 17.53 12.07
C GLU A 214 7.45 16.05 12.35
N ILE A 215 8.61 15.70 12.91
CA ILE A 215 8.92 14.35 13.36
C ILE A 215 8.22 14.14 14.71
N SER A 216 7.64 12.99 14.91
CA SER A 216 7.02 12.59 16.18
C SER A 216 7.65 11.35 16.80
N LYS A 217 8.36 10.54 15.99
CA LYS A 217 8.88 9.26 16.43
C LYS A 217 10.09 8.82 15.63
N GLN A 218 11.08 8.23 16.32
CA GLN A 218 12.18 7.51 15.69
C GLN A 218 12.07 6.02 16.01
N THR A 219 12.43 5.17 15.05
CA THR A 219 12.23 3.72 15.14
C THR A 219 13.39 2.99 14.50
N VAL A 220 13.90 1.97 15.18
CA VAL A 220 14.82 0.96 14.63
C VAL A 220 14.07 -0.36 14.50
N LYS A 221 14.22 -0.98 13.35
CA LYS A 221 13.73 -2.33 13.04
C LYS A 221 14.93 -3.23 12.78
N ILE A 222 14.94 -4.40 13.42
CA ILE A 222 15.90 -5.46 13.15
C ILE A 222 15.15 -6.71 12.72
N LYS A 223 15.65 -7.38 11.69
CA LYS A 223 15.24 -8.72 11.33
C LYS A 223 16.43 -9.65 11.50
N PHE A 224 16.23 -10.75 12.20
CA PHE A 224 17.27 -11.73 12.48
C PHE A 224 17.39 -12.80 11.37
N ALA A 225 18.44 -13.60 11.43
CA ALA A 225 18.71 -14.69 10.49
C ALA A 225 17.55 -15.70 10.38
N ASP A 226 16.82 -15.93 11.47
CA ASP A 226 15.62 -16.79 11.53
C ASP A 226 14.34 -16.10 11.01
N PHE A 227 14.46 -14.94 10.38
CA PHE A 227 13.37 -14.10 9.87
C PHE A 227 12.44 -13.50 10.93
N GLN A 228 12.65 -13.75 12.22
CA GLN A 228 11.95 -13.01 13.27
C GLN A 228 12.42 -11.55 13.28
N GLN A 229 11.53 -10.66 13.65
CA GLN A 229 11.84 -9.23 13.69
C GLN A 229 11.48 -8.60 15.03
N THR A 230 12.22 -7.58 15.39
CA THR A 230 11.93 -6.70 16.52
C THR A 230 11.97 -5.25 16.08
N THR A 231 11.14 -4.44 16.72
CA THR A 231 11.09 -3.00 16.49
C THR A 231 11.16 -2.30 17.84
N VAL A 232 11.98 -1.26 17.91
CA VAL A 232 12.11 -0.38 19.08
C VAL A 232 11.95 1.05 18.62
N ASP A 233 11.16 1.82 19.32
CA ASP A 233 10.88 3.22 19.01
C ASP A 233 10.88 4.12 20.23
N ILE A 234 11.02 5.42 19.98
CA ILE A 234 10.92 6.50 20.96
C ILE A 234 10.20 7.69 20.34
N GLN A 235 9.38 8.37 21.13
CA GLN A 235 8.83 9.67 20.76
C GLN A 235 9.96 10.70 20.76
N SER A 236 10.10 11.42 19.65
CA SER A 236 11.13 12.45 19.47
C SER A 236 10.73 13.40 18.37
N SER A 237 10.93 14.70 18.56
CA SER A 237 10.77 15.75 17.54
C SER A 237 12.00 15.91 16.65
N ASP A 238 13.15 15.34 17.07
CA ASP A 238 14.43 15.52 16.42
C ASP A 238 14.86 14.27 15.66
N CYS A 239 15.81 14.44 14.73
CA CYS A 239 16.42 13.35 13.97
C CYS A 239 17.92 13.29 14.24
N HIS A 240 18.31 12.54 15.28
CA HIS A 240 19.70 12.38 15.67
C HIS A 240 20.16 10.93 15.58
N GLU A 241 21.41 10.75 15.11
CA GLU A 241 22.00 9.42 14.95
C GLU A 241 22.15 8.67 16.27
N ASP A 242 22.54 9.40 17.34
CA ASP A 242 22.74 8.82 18.68
C ASP A 242 21.45 8.17 19.22
N ILE A 243 20.29 8.73 18.89
CA ILE A 243 19.00 8.13 19.26
C ILE A 243 18.82 6.79 18.55
N PHE A 244 19.12 6.71 17.25
CA PHE A 244 19.05 5.45 16.52
C PHE A 244 20.06 4.42 17.02
N ILE A 245 21.27 4.85 17.42
CA ILE A 245 22.29 3.97 18.04
C ILE A 245 21.75 3.39 19.35
N ALA A 246 21.19 4.22 20.22
CA ALA A 246 20.58 3.77 21.47
C ALA A 246 19.41 2.79 21.23
N LEU A 247 18.56 3.05 20.24
CA LEU A 247 17.48 2.15 19.85
C LEU A 247 18.01 0.83 19.28
N LEU A 248 19.11 0.86 18.51
CA LEU A 248 19.78 -0.34 18.02
C LEU A 248 20.28 -1.19 19.17
N GLN A 249 21.01 -0.60 20.12
CA GLN A 249 21.49 -1.29 21.31
C GLN A 249 20.34 -1.97 22.06
N LYS A 250 19.25 -1.23 22.29
CA LYS A 250 18.04 -1.78 22.92
C LYS A 250 17.39 -2.90 22.10
N ALA A 251 17.38 -2.81 20.77
CA ALA A 251 16.86 -3.89 19.92
C ALA A 251 17.76 -5.14 19.98
N MET A 252 19.08 -4.96 20.08
CA MET A 252 20.06 -6.05 20.17
C MET A 252 19.96 -6.83 21.46
N THR A 253 19.47 -6.26 22.58
CA THR A 253 19.20 -7.06 23.79
C THR A 253 18.19 -8.19 23.58
N ARG A 254 17.41 -8.13 22.49
CA ARG A 254 16.43 -9.14 22.11
C ARG A 254 16.99 -10.15 21.09
N ALA A 255 18.26 -10.03 20.71
CA ALA A 255 18.87 -10.88 19.68
C ALA A 255 18.99 -12.34 20.14
N ASN A 256 19.26 -12.60 21.43
CA ASN A 256 19.48 -13.95 21.95
C ASN A 256 20.48 -14.76 21.07
N ASN A 257 21.66 -14.18 20.83
CA ASN A 257 22.73 -14.72 19.96
C ASN A 257 22.37 -14.94 18.49
N ARG A 258 21.24 -14.39 18.00
CA ARG A 258 20.87 -14.44 16.59
C ARG A 258 21.64 -13.38 15.81
N LYS A 259 22.11 -13.73 14.63
CA LYS A 259 22.71 -12.79 13.68
C LYS A 259 21.65 -11.86 13.09
N VAL A 260 22.07 -10.66 12.68
CA VAL A 260 21.20 -9.63 12.12
C VAL A 260 21.23 -9.66 10.59
N ARG A 261 20.07 -9.89 9.98
CA ARG A 261 19.89 -9.99 8.54
C ARG A 261 19.46 -8.67 7.89
N LEU A 262 18.69 -7.83 8.61
CA LEU A 262 18.19 -6.56 8.10
C LEU A 262 18.20 -5.52 9.22
N ILE A 263 18.57 -4.30 8.85
CA ILE A 263 18.44 -3.11 9.70
C ILE A 263 17.60 -2.08 8.95
N GLY A 264 16.64 -1.48 9.65
CA GLY A 264 15.79 -0.42 9.16
C GLY A 264 15.68 0.73 10.13
N LEU A 265 15.69 1.96 9.60
CA LEU A 265 15.45 3.20 10.32
C LEU A 265 14.15 3.83 9.81
N SER A 266 13.35 4.36 10.71
CA SER A 266 12.10 5.04 10.32
C SER A 266 11.84 6.26 11.20
N LEU A 267 11.30 7.31 10.57
CA LEU A 267 10.74 8.48 11.22
C LEU A 267 9.22 8.43 11.08
N GLY A 268 8.48 8.58 12.17
CA GLY A 268 7.06 8.88 12.16
C GLY A 268 6.86 10.39 12.10
N PHE A 269 5.88 10.84 11.32
CA PHE A 269 5.51 12.24 11.27
C PHE A 269 4.30 12.52 12.17
N ALA A 270 4.23 13.71 12.75
CA ALA A 270 3.08 14.16 13.48
C ALA A 270 1.83 14.17 12.55
N SER A 271 0.69 13.77 13.09
CA SER A 271 -0.57 13.94 12.38
C SER A 271 -0.83 15.44 12.23
N GLN A 272 -1.05 15.89 11.00
CA GLN A 272 -1.63 17.22 10.81
C GLN A 272 -3.01 17.17 11.48
N GLN A 273 -3.14 17.80 12.64
CA GLN A 273 -4.46 18.05 13.20
C GLN A 273 -5.17 18.94 12.19
N SER A 274 -6.27 18.44 11.62
CA SER A 274 -7.28 19.34 11.07
C SER A 274 -7.59 20.37 12.14
N ASN A 275 -7.50 21.66 11.83
CA ASN A 275 -7.82 22.77 12.73
C ASN A 275 -9.32 22.86 13.06
N ASP A 276 -10.04 21.77 13.00
CA ASP A 276 -11.34 21.61 13.62
C ASP A 276 -11.15 21.29 15.11
N LYS A 277 -10.72 22.31 15.85
CA LYS A 277 -11.06 22.40 17.27
C LYS A 277 -12.57 22.50 17.36
N GLN A 278 -13.25 21.39 17.34
CA GLN A 278 -14.52 21.30 18.07
C GLN A 278 -14.15 21.49 19.52
N SER A 279 -14.38 22.72 20.00
CA SER A 279 -14.39 23.05 21.41
C SER A 279 -15.38 22.11 22.09
N GLN A 280 -14.85 21.16 22.83
CA GLN A 280 -15.63 20.35 23.74
C GLN A 280 -16.18 21.34 24.77
N LEU A 281 -17.44 21.69 24.63
CA LEU A 281 -18.16 22.47 25.66
C LEU A 281 -18.14 21.63 26.94
N ALA A 282 -17.46 22.14 27.96
CA ALA A 282 -17.53 21.60 29.29
C ALA A 282 -18.99 21.71 29.75
N LEU A 283 -19.64 20.59 29.96
CA LEU A 283 -20.90 20.49 30.65
C LEU A 283 -20.60 20.66 32.15
N PHE A 284 -20.95 21.81 32.69
CA PHE A 284 -21.14 21.99 34.11
C PHE A 284 -22.61 21.74 34.45
#